data_ce6131b3ad1adef0c3bfb5e7ad9f865d
#
_entry.id   ce6131b3ad1adef0c3bfb5e7ad9f865d
#
_cell.length_a   1.000
_cell.length_b   1.000
_cell.length_c   1.000
_cell.angle_alpha   90.00
_cell.angle_beta   90.00
_cell.angle_gamma   90.00
#
_symmetry.space_group_name_H-M   'P 1'
#
loop_
_entity.id
_entity.type
_entity.pdbx_description
1 polymer ?
#
loop_
_entity_poly.entity_id
_entity_poly.type
_entity_poly.pdbx_seq_one_letter_code
_entity_poly.pdbx_strand_id
1 'polypeptide(L)'
;MSSTPSVGFSFSQALSAQTAKKVTPVSDAPPVVEPAVLATPKALLAADNWQRGEVQLCCVEKWNETHDVVSFRFQGLTPVKFNFKPGQFITFKLAINGDKVYRSYTISSSPSRPFSLVITIKKITGGVVSNYLTESLNVGDEVTVTGPDGIFNLVDIEADKYLFLSAGCGVTPMHSMSRWLCDTTTDSDIAFVHSAKTVDDIMFANSMASMASRSPKFNLNYMLKSDDNSQILIDKHEDTGFGIGRLNLASLIKLVPDYQQRTVFVCGPESYMSDVKLLLEAAEFDMSQFNQESFGASSAMGLKAAMESNPSTEQFMLSIGDKQIPLTGNQSLLDGIESAKLPIIAACRSGVCGACKCQVVSGTTESSSKMALTAEEIAAGFVLACSTKITSNVRLQM
;
A
#
# COMPACT_ATOMS: atom_id res chain seq x y z
N MET A 1 -50.45 -54.13 24.68
CA MET A 1 -51.22 -53.38 25.65
C MET A 1 -50.28 -52.87 26.71
N SER A 2 -49.91 -51.62 26.66
CA SER A 2 -49.43 -50.81 27.77
C SER A 2 -49.15 -49.41 27.23
N SER A 3 -50.01 -48.51 27.62
CA SER A 3 -50.00 -47.09 27.29
C SER A 3 -49.05 -46.33 28.22
N THR A 4 -48.19 -45.51 27.68
CA THR A 4 -47.43 -44.50 28.43
C THR A 4 -48.14 -43.14 28.33
N PRO A 5 -48.30 -42.39 29.43
CA PRO A 5 -48.90 -41.07 29.38
C PRO A 5 -47.87 -39.97 29.08
N SER A 6 -48.28 -39.07 28.23
CA SER A 6 -47.60 -37.79 27.94
C SER A 6 -47.80 -36.80 29.08
N VAL A 7 -46.71 -36.26 29.62
CA VAL A 7 -46.72 -35.14 30.59
C VAL A 7 -46.50 -33.85 29.82
N GLY A 8 -47.58 -33.07 29.69
CA GLY A 8 -47.53 -31.69 29.20
C GLY A 8 -47.06 -30.76 30.31
N PHE A 9 -45.99 -30.00 30.11
CA PHE A 9 -45.59 -28.87 30.96
C PHE A 9 -46.23 -27.58 30.44
N SER A 10 -47.16 -27.06 31.23
CA SER A 10 -47.74 -25.73 31.04
C SER A 10 -46.87 -24.69 31.76
N PHE A 11 -46.31 -23.75 31.03
CA PHE A 11 -45.66 -22.55 31.55
C PHE A 11 -46.68 -21.43 31.65
N SER A 12 -47.33 -21.31 32.78
CA SER A 12 -48.07 -20.10 33.12
C SER A 12 -48.19 -20.03 34.65
N GLN A 13 -47.86 -18.87 35.16
CA GLN A 13 -47.96 -18.36 36.54
C GLN A 13 -46.66 -18.37 37.35
N ALA A 14 -45.92 -17.25 37.21
CA ALA A 14 -45.34 -16.49 38.32
C ALA A 14 -44.74 -15.17 37.80
N LEU A 15 -45.55 -14.14 37.61
CA LEU A 15 -45.08 -12.75 37.62
C LEU A 15 -45.84 -11.98 38.70
N SER A 16 -45.26 -11.93 39.88
CA SER A 16 -45.65 -11.02 40.94
C SER A 16 -45.00 -9.66 40.74
N ALA A 17 -45.78 -8.64 40.85
CA ALA A 17 -45.50 -7.22 40.70
C ALA A 17 -44.18 -6.76 41.35
N GLN A 18 -43.29 -6.19 40.51
CA GLN A 18 -42.32 -5.20 40.95
C GLN A 18 -42.52 -3.91 40.16
N THR A 19 -42.70 -2.84 40.91
CA THR A 19 -42.93 -1.46 40.48
C THR A 19 -41.95 -1.00 39.42
N ALA A 20 -42.43 -0.74 38.22
CA ALA A 20 -41.68 -0.15 37.13
C ALA A 20 -41.28 1.30 37.47
N LYS A 21 -40.02 1.55 37.76
CA LYS A 21 -39.43 2.88 37.62
C LYS A 21 -39.41 3.22 36.14
N LYS A 22 -40.06 4.32 35.80
CA LYS A 22 -40.05 4.93 34.45
C LYS A 22 -38.62 5.28 34.09
N VAL A 23 -37.95 4.44 33.27
CA VAL A 23 -36.70 4.75 32.65
C VAL A 23 -37.05 5.52 31.36
N THR A 24 -36.74 6.81 31.34
CA THR A 24 -36.72 7.59 30.09
C THR A 24 -35.71 6.95 29.16
N PRO A 25 -36.07 6.63 27.92
CA PRO A 25 -35.08 6.14 26.97
C PRO A 25 -34.10 7.26 26.67
N VAL A 26 -32.86 7.12 27.13
CA VAL A 26 -31.73 7.87 26.59
C VAL A 26 -31.51 7.30 25.19
N SER A 27 -31.74 8.13 24.19
CA SER A 27 -31.44 7.79 22.78
C SER A 27 -29.95 7.81 22.59
N ASP A 28 -29.30 6.69 22.92
CA ASP A 28 -27.91 6.39 22.50
C ASP A 28 -27.89 5.63 21.14
N ALA A 29 -28.76 6.02 20.22
CA ALA A 29 -28.53 5.68 18.84
C ALA A 29 -27.35 6.55 18.36
N PRO A 30 -26.26 5.97 17.83
CA PRO A 30 -25.23 6.77 17.16
C PRO A 30 -25.92 7.63 16.10
N PRO A 31 -25.44 8.87 15.87
CA PRO A 31 -26.04 9.74 14.86
C PRO A 31 -26.13 8.94 13.57
N VAL A 32 -27.32 8.85 13.00
CA VAL A 32 -27.53 8.32 11.66
C VAL A 32 -26.80 9.30 10.75
N VAL A 33 -25.56 8.97 10.41
CA VAL A 33 -24.83 9.65 9.35
C VAL A 33 -25.63 9.32 8.11
N GLU A 34 -26.33 10.32 7.55
CA GLU A 34 -26.95 10.16 6.24
C GLU A 34 -25.86 9.65 5.32
N PRO A 35 -26.06 8.51 4.64
CA PRO A 35 -25.03 7.99 3.73
C PRO A 35 -24.70 9.11 2.75
N ALA A 36 -23.40 9.44 2.62
CA ALA A 36 -22.91 10.41 1.66
C ALA A 36 -23.66 10.17 0.35
N VAL A 37 -24.32 11.21 -0.17
CA VAL A 37 -25.29 11.09 -1.27
C VAL A 37 -24.60 10.33 -2.40
N LEU A 38 -24.87 9.05 -2.53
CA LEU A 38 -24.33 8.22 -3.59
C LEU A 38 -24.68 8.91 -4.90
N ALA A 39 -23.67 9.33 -5.63
CA ALA A 39 -23.86 10.05 -6.87
C ALA A 39 -24.78 9.22 -7.78
N THR A 40 -25.85 9.83 -8.28
CA THR A 40 -26.74 9.13 -9.22
C THR A 40 -25.98 8.72 -10.46
N PRO A 41 -26.35 7.63 -11.17
CA PRO A 41 -25.70 7.25 -12.41
C PRO A 41 -25.55 8.40 -13.41
N LYS A 42 -26.53 9.30 -13.47
CA LYS A 42 -26.48 10.51 -14.32
C LYS A 42 -25.40 11.49 -13.86
N ALA A 43 -25.24 11.70 -12.55
CA ALA A 43 -24.19 12.57 -12.01
C ALA A 43 -22.79 11.99 -12.24
N LEU A 44 -22.64 10.66 -12.19
CA LEU A 44 -21.37 9.99 -12.51
C LEU A 44 -20.96 10.16 -13.98
N LEU A 45 -21.91 10.24 -14.91
CA LEU A 45 -21.61 10.52 -16.32
C LEU A 45 -21.06 11.94 -16.54
N ALA A 46 -21.42 12.89 -15.67
CA ALA A 46 -20.98 14.27 -15.69
C ALA A 46 -19.83 14.55 -14.67
N ALA A 47 -19.22 13.49 -14.14
CA ALA A 47 -18.17 13.61 -13.13
C ALA A 47 -16.92 14.30 -13.66
N ASP A 48 -16.31 15.16 -12.84
CA ASP A 48 -15.04 15.80 -13.12
C ASP A 48 -13.90 14.79 -13.15
N ASN A 49 -12.94 14.99 -14.04
CA ASN A 49 -11.75 14.16 -14.11
C ASN A 49 -10.68 14.63 -13.10
N TRP A 50 -10.33 13.77 -12.16
CA TRP A 50 -9.16 13.98 -11.32
C TRP A 50 -7.97 13.20 -11.91
N GLN A 51 -6.96 13.93 -12.33
CA GLN A 51 -5.74 13.35 -12.94
C GLN A 51 -4.52 13.48 -12.03
N ARG A 52 -4.46 14.57 -11.26
CA ARG A 52 -3.40 14.85 -10.28
C ARG A 52 -3.79 16.00 -9.38
N GLY A 53 -3.19 16.03 -8.20
CA GLY A 53 -3.34 17.12 -7.24
C GLY A 53 -4.10 16.69 -5.98
N GLU A 54 -4.52 17.70 -5.23
CA GLU A 54 -5.26 17.49 -3.99
C GLU A 54 -6.74 17.21 -4.29
N VAL A 55 -7.32 16.27 -3.55
CA VAL A 55 -8.74 15.95 -3.58
C VAL A 55 -9.24 15.58 -2.19
N GLN A 56 -10.47 15.97 -1.88
CA GLN A 56 -11.18 15.52 -0.68
C GLN A 56 -12.01 14.29 -1.00
N LEU A 57 -11.90 13.29 -0.14
CA LEU A 57 -12.54 11.99 -0.28
C LEU A 57 -13.36 11.67 0.95
N CYS A 58 -14.50 11.01 0.75
CA CYS A 58 -15.31 10.41 1.82
C CYS A 58 -15.08 8.89 1.82
N CYS A 59 -14.87 8.31 2.99
CA CYS A 59 -14.85 6.87 3.19
C CYS A 59 -16.28 6.32 3.08
N VAL A 60 -16.56 5.50 2.07
CA VAL A 60 -17.90 4.94 1.83
C VAL A 60 -18.04 3.48 2.21
N GLU A 61 -16.93 2.77 2.33
CA GLU A 61 -16.90 1.38 2.81
C GLU A 61 -15.59 1.10 3.57
N LYS A 62 -15.67 0.20 4.57
CA LYS A 62 -14.54 -0.31 5.35
C LYS A 62 -14.74 -1.80 5.60
N TRP A 63 -13.72 -2.63 5.31
CA TRP A 63 -13.78 -4.06 5.58
C TRP A 63 -12.39 -4.63 5.89
N ASN A 64 -12.36 -5.77 6.57
CA ASN A 64 -11.12 -6.48 6.85
C ASN A 64 -10.77 -7.41 5.69
N GLU A 65 -9.53 -7.34 5.22
CA GLU A 65 -8.95 -8.32 4.30
C GLU A 65 -8.37 -9.51 5.08
N THR A 66 -7.68 -9.21 6.18
CA THR A 66 -7.11 -10.17 7.14
C THR A 66 -7.30 -9.64 8.57
N HIS A 67 -6.77 -10.36 9.57
CA HIS A 67 -6.83 -9.93 10.98
C HIS A 67 -6.12 -8.59 11.27
N ASP A 68 -5.15 -8.19 10.43
CA ASP A 68 -4.35 -6.99 10.61
C ASP A 68 -4.33 -6.07 9.36
N VAL A 69 -5.20 -6.33 8.36
CA VAL A 69 -5.30 -5.56 7.13
C VAL A 69 -6.73 -5.11 6.88
N VAL A 70 -6.89 -3.81 6.65
CA VAL A 70 -8.19 -3.17 6.40
C VAL A 70 -8.17 -2.48 5.05
N SER A 71 -9.22 -2.69 4.28
CA SER A 71 -9.50 -1.97 3.04
C SER A 71 -10.55 -0.89 3.25
N PHE A 72 -10.34 0.24 2.61
CA PHE A 72 -11.24 1.38 2.60
C PHE A 72 -11.59 1.76 1.17
N ARG A 73 -12.87 1.94 0.89
CA ARG A 73 -13.32 2.53 -0.38
C ARG A 73 -13.62 4.00 -0.17
N PHE A 74 -13.07 4.81 -1.05
CA PHE A 74 -13.28 6.25 -1.04
C PHE A 74 -13.97 6.71 -2.32
N GLN A 75 -14.80 7.73 -2.19
CA GLN A 75 -15.37 8.51 -3.29
C GLN A 75 -15.06 10.00 -3.10
N GLY A 76 -15.09 10.79 -4.17
CA GLY A 76 -15.02 12.25 -4.03
C GLY A 76 -16.25 12.80 -3.32
N LEU A 77 -16.12 13.94 -2.63
CA LEU A 77 -17.27 14.66 -2.05
C LEU A 77 -18.26 15.15 -3.12
N THR A 78 -17.78 15.31 -4.34
CA THR A 78 -18.56 15.50 -5.56
C THR A 78 -18.27 14.34 -6.51
N PRO A 79 -19.10 14.09 -7.53
CA PRO A 79 -18.81 13.04 -8.52
C PRO A 79 -17.46 13.26 -9.20
N VAL A 80 -16.53 12.33 -8.99
CA VAL A 80 -15.17 12.38 -9.53
C VAL A 80 -14.86 11.08 -10.28
N LYS A 81 -14.25 11.22 -11.43
CA LYS A 81 -13.64 10.14 -12.19
C LYS A 81 -12.14 10.15 -11.96
N PHE A 82 -11.64 9.15 -11.23
CA PHE A 82 -10.23 9.02 -10.89
C PHE A 82 -9.43 8.44 -12.06
N ASN A 83 -8.53 9.23 -12.62
CA ASN A 83 -7.60 8.79 -13.65
C ASN A 83 -6.23 8.53 -13.02
N PHE A 84 -5.82 7.28 -12.98
CA PHE A 84 -4.52 6.86 -12.48
C PHE A 84 -4.00 5.65 -13.25
N LYS A 85 -2.72 5.37 -13.16
CA LYS A 85 -2.11 4.17 -13.75
C LYS A 85 -2.13 3.04 -12.72
N PRO A 86 -2.41 1.77 -13.12
CA PRO A 86 -2.45 0.66 -12.18
C PRO A 86 -1.06 0.45 -11.55
N GLY A 87 -1.00 0.48 -10.22
CA GLY A 87 0.23 0.46 -9.42
C GLY A 87 0.58 1.79 -8.75
N GLN A 88 -0.02 2.91 -9.17
CA GLN A 88 0.20 4.21 -8.52
C GLN A 88 -0.38 4.28 -7.11
N PHE A 89 0.07 5.28 -6.35
CA PHE A 89 -0.34 5.54 -4.97
C PHE A 89 -0.89 6.97 -4.79
N ILE A 90 -1.57 7.18 -3.67
CA ILE A 90 -1.95 8.50 -3.16
C ILE A 90 -1.29 8.75 -1.81
N THR A 91 -1.14 10.02 -1.45
CA THR A 91 -0.61 10.45 -0.16
C THR A 91 -1.69 11.09 0.68
N PHE A 92 -1.99 10.51 1.82
CA PHE A 92 -2.89 11.07 2.83
C PHE A 92 -2.23 12.25 3.53
N LYS A 93 -3.01 13.31 3.75
CA LYS A 93 -2.68 14.47 4.58
C LYS A 93 -3.52 14.39 5.84
N LEU A 94 -2.92 14.05 6.96
CA LEU A 94 -3.62 13.79 8.21
C LEU A 94 -3.16 14.75 9.31
N ALA A 95 -4.04 15.01 10.26
CA ALA A 95 -3.70 15.65 11.52
C ALA A 95 -3.87 14.61 12.64
N ILE A 96 -2.77 14.14 13.22
CA ILE A 96 -2.77 13.14 14.27
C ILE A 96 -2.11 13.74 15.52
N ASN A 97 -2.85 13.82 16.63
CA ASN A 97 -2.38 14.44 17.89
C ASN A 97 -1.90 15.90 17.73
N GLY A 98 -2.47 16.64 16.78
CA GLY A 98 -2.08 18.02 16.46
C GLY A 98 -0.94 18.16 15.45
N ASP A 99 -0.26 17.08 15.10
CA ASP A 99 0.82 17.07 14.12
C ASP A 99 0.31 16.77 12.72
N LYS A 100 0.82 17.49 11.71
CA LYS A 100 0.56 17.17 10.30
C LYS A 100 1.42 15.99 9.87
N VAL A 101 0.78 14.92 9.45
CA VAL A 101 1.44 13.68 9.03
C VAL A 101 1.03 13.31 7.61
N TYR A 102 2.00 12.87 6.82
CA TYR A 102 1.79 12.45 5.44
C TYR A 102 2.17 10.98 5.28
N ARG A 103 1.33 10.21 4.58
CA ARG A 103 1.64 8.80 4.30
C ARG A 103 1.06 8.37 2.96
N SER A 104 1.91 7.75 2.15
CA SER A 104 1.51 7.19 0.86
C SER A 104 1.01 5.76 1.02
N TYR A 105 -0.04 5.44 0.27
CA TYR A 105 -0.58 4.10 0.12
C TYR A 105 -0.96 3.85 -1.32
N THR A 106 -0.61 2.67 -1.81
CA THR A 106 -0.96 2.24 -3.16
C THR A 106 -2.47 2.17 -3.35
N ILE A 107 -2.95 2.59 -4.52
CA ILE A 107 -4.33 2.41 -4.94
C ILE A 107 -4.50 0.94 -5.32
N SER A 108 -5.12 0.14 -4.44
CA SER A 108 -5.32 -1.29 -4.64
C SER A 108 -6.49 -1.63 -5.58
N SER A 109 -7.39 -0.65 -5.86
CA SER A 109 -8.40 -0.78 -6.92
C SER A 109 -7.80 -0.56 -8.31
N SER A 110 -8.54 -0.99 -9.33
CA SER A 110 -8.15 -0.81 -10.73
C SER A 110 -8.67 0.51 -11.30
N PRO A 111 -7.92 1.21 -12.17
CA PRO A 111 -8.42 2.37 -12.92
C PRO A 111 -9.57 2.02 -13.89
N SER A 112 -9.83 0.75 -14.17
CA SER A 112 -11.03 0.30 -14.90
C SER A 112 -12.34 0.58 -14.15
N ARG A 113 -12.27 0.91 -12.85
CA ARG A 113 -13.40 1.27 -11.97
C ARG A 113 -13.23 2.67 -11.40
N PRO A 114 -13.35 3.70 -12.25
CA PRO A 114 -12.79 5.02 -11.98
C PRO A 114 -13.57 5.89 -10.99
N PHE A 115 -14.73 5.46 -10.50
CA PHE A 115 -15.58 6.28 -9.64
C PHE A 115 -15.34 6.09 -8.14
N SER A 116 -14.36 5.27 -7.78
CA SER A 116 -13.90 5.11 -6.39
C SER A 116 -12.45 4.64 -6.35
N LEU A 117 -11.77 4.95 -5.26
CA LEU A 117 -10.45 4.42 -4.93
C LEU A 117 -10.58 3.42 -3.77
N VAL A 118 -9.85 2.30 -3.85
CA VAL A 118 -9.67 1.41 -2.69
C VAL A 118 -8.23 1.50 -2.24
N ILE A 119 -8.07 1.74 -0.94
CA ILE A 119 -6.76 1.77 -0.28
C ILE A 119 -6.76 0.67 0.78
N THR A 120 -5.73 -0.15 0.75
CA THR A 120 -5.61 -1.30 1.66
C THR A 120 -4.40 -1.11 2.56
N ILE A 121 -4.63 -1.13 3.87
CA ILE A 121 -3.68 -0.71 4.90
C ILE A 121 -3.45 -1.85 5.88
N LYS A 122 -2.19 -2.23 6.04
CA LYS A 122 -1.77 -3.15 7.11
C LYS A 122 -1.47 -2.38 8.37
N LYS A 123 -2.03 -2.83 9.49
CA LYS A 123 -1.73 -2.33 10.82
C LYS A 123 -0.29 -2.72 11.18
N ILE A 124 0.55 -1.72 11.46
CA ILE A 124 1.96 -1.92 11.82
C ILE A 124 2.11 -1.71 13.32
N THR A 125 2.73 -2.66 14.02
CA THR A 125 3.01 -2.52 15.46
C THR A 125 3.80 -1.24 15.73
N GLY A 126 3.27 -0.34 16.55
CA GLY A 126 3.86 0.97 16.84
C GLY A 126 3.75 2.00 15.71
N GLY A 127 3.07 1.69 14.60
CA GLY A 127 2.86 2.61 13.50
C GLY A 127 1.79 3.66 13.83
N VAL A 128 2.12 4.95 13.73
CA VAL A 128 1.19 6.04 14.06
C VAL A 128 0.07 6.12 13.04
N VAL A 129 0.40 6.22 11.76
CA VAL A 129 -0.59 6.47 10.69
C VAL A 129 -1.42 5.23 10.37
N SER A 130 -0.77 4.06 10.25
CA SER A 130 -1.50 2.82 9.95
C SER A 130 -2.51 2.48 11.05
N ASN A 131 -2.14 2.65 12.32
CA ASN A 131 -3.04 2.40 13.45
C ASN A 131 -4.17 3.43 13.47
N TYR A 132 -3.87 4.72 13.30
CA TYR A 132 -4.89 5.75 13.24
C TYR A 132 -5.93 5.45 12.13
N LEU A 133 -5.49 5.15 10.91
CA LEU A 133 -6.40 4.86 9.80
C LEU A 133 -7.22 3.58 10.06
N THR A 134 -6.59 2.50 10.51
CA THR A 134 -7.31 1.23 10.69
C THR A 134 -8.27 1.25 11.89
N GLU A 135 -7.96 2.00 12.95
CA GLU A 135 -8.74 2.05 14.18
C GLU A 135 -9.77 3.19 14.22
N SER A 136 -9.39 4.38 13.71
CA SER A 136 -10.17 5.60 13.90
C SER A 136 -10.97 6.04 12.67
N LEU A 137 -10.49 5.74 11.44
CA LEU A 137 -11.22 6.10 10.22
C LEU A 137 -12.44 5.20 10.04
N ASN A 138 -13.61 5.80 9.89
CA ASN A 138 -14.89 5.13 9.74
C ASN A 138 -15.59 5.54 8.43
N VAL A 139 -16.64 4.81 8.09
CA VAL A 139 -17.54 5.19 6.99
C VAL A 139 -18.20 6.53 7.31
N GLY A 140 -18.17 7.43 6.36
CA GLY A 140 -18.64 8.82 6.48
C GLY A 140 -17.52 9.82 6.78
N ASP A 141 -16.36 9.37 7.24
CA ASP A 141 -15.25 10.29 7.50
C ASP A 141 -14.62 10.82 6.21
N GLU A 142 -14.19 12.07 6.26
CA GLU A 142 -13.55 12.76 5.16
C GLU A 142 -12.02 12.78 5.34
N VAL A 143 -11.30 12.62 4.25
CA VAL A 143 -9.84 12.71 4.20
C VAL A 143 -9.37 13.55 3.04
N THR A 144 -8.25 14.22 3.22
CA THR A 144 -7.57 14.94 2.13
C THR A 144 -6.40 14.10 1.65
N VAL A 145 -6.33 13.88 0.33
CA VAL A 145 -5.23 13.16 -0.30
C VAL A 145 -4.65 13.97 -1.46
N THR A 146 -3.42 13.64 -1.86
CA THR A 146 -2.79 14.15 -3.07
C THR A 146 -2.20 13.00 -3.87
N GLY A 147 -2.06 13.20 -5.17
CA GLY A 147 -1.56 12.21 -6.13
C GLY A 147 -2.40 12.26 -7.42
N PRO A 148 -2.53 11.15 -8.19
CA PRO A 148 -1.75 9.92 -8.05
C PRO A 148 -0.29 10.13 -8.42
N ASP A 149 0.60 9.38 -7.77
CA ASP A 149 2.04 9.40 -8.04
C ASP A 149 2.58 7.97 -8.14
N GLY A 150 3.81 7.81 -8.62
CA GLY A 150 4.49 6.53 -8.74
C GLY A 150 4.75 6.12 -10.18
N ILE A 151 5.94 5.55 -10.39
CA ILE A 151 6.42 5.07 -11.69
C ILE A 151 6.33 3.54 -11.81
N PHE A 152 6.08 2.86 -10.69
CA PHE A 152 5.87 1.43 -10.65
C PHE A 152 4.44 1.10 -11.12
N ASN A 153 4.25 1.12 -12.45
CA ASN A 153 2.94 0.97 -13.07
C ASN A 153 3.03 0.30 -14.45
N LEU A 154 1.96 -0.33 -14.90
CA LEU A 154 1.92 -1.06 -16.17
C LEU A 154 1.88 -0.18 -17.42
N VAL A 155 1.57 1.10 -17.29
CA VAL A 155 1.48 2.00 -18.46
C VAL A 155 2.85 2.45 -18.91
N ASP A 156 3.74 2.70 -17.94
CA ASP A 156 5.12 3.12 -18.21
C ASP A 156 6.07 1.92 -18.37
N ILE A 157 5.66 0.72 -17.87
CA ILE A 157 6.41 -0.54 -17.94
C ILE A 157 5.52 -1.57 -18.64
N GLU A 158 5.49 -1.50 -19.96
CA GLU A 158 4.69 -2.42 -20.80
C GLU A 158 5.45 -3.74 -21.03
N ALA A 159 4.73 -4.84 -21.04
CA ALA A 159 5.27 -6.17 -21.29
C ALA A 159 4.25 -7.13 -21.93
N ASP A 160 4.74 -8.14 -22.63
CA ASP A 160 3.90 -9.22 -23.17
C ASP A 160 3.56 -10.26 -22.11
N LYS A 161 4.49 -10.52 -21.18
CA LYS A 161 4.37 -11.49 -20.09
C LYS A 161 4.81 -10.86 -18.77
N TYR A 162 3.95 -10.96 -17.78
CA TYR A 162 4.17 -10.39 -16.46
C TYR A 162 4.51 -11.48 -15.43
N LEU A 163 5.48 -11.20 -14.55
CA LEU A 163 5.72 -11.98 -13.34
C LEU A 163 5.60 -11.05 -12.12
N PHE A 164 4.52 -11.22 -11.37
CA PHE A 164 4.26 -10.49 -10.15
C PHE A 164 4.74 -11.28 -8.94
N LEU A 165 5.74 -10.77 -8.24
CA LEU A 165 6.32 -11.33 -7.02
C LEU A 165 6.00 -10.41 -5.84
N SER A 166 5.15 -10.85 -4.93
CA SER A 166 4.71 -10.01 -3.82
C SER A 166 4.80 -10.71 -2.47
N ALA A 167 4.96 -9.92 -1.40
CA ALA A 167 4.84 -10.41 -0.03
C ALA A 167 4.08 -9.42 0.84
N GLY A 168 3.13 -9.93 1.64
CA GLY A 168 2.28 -9.11 2.50
C GLY A 168 1.61 -7.97 1.74
N CYS A 169 1.70 -6.72 2.24
CA CYS A 169 1.08 -5.55 1.58
C CYS A 169 1.63 -5.22 0.19
N GLY A 170 2.79 -5.75 -0.20
CA GLY A 170 3.30 -5.61 -1.57
C GLY A 170 2.39 -6.18 -2.64
N VAL A 171 1.35 -6.91 -2.27
CA VAL A 171 0.31 -7.37 -3.19
C VAL A 171 -0.55 -6.23 -3.75
N THR A 172 -0.64 -5.07 -3.08
CA THR A 172 -1.59 -4.00 -3.44
C THR A 172 -1.38 -3.44 -4.85
N PRO A 173 -0.15 -3.09 -5.31
CA PRO A 173 0.05 -2.65 -6.69
C PRO A 173 -0.25 -3.76 -7.69
N MET A 174 0.18 -4.99 -7.42
CA MET A 174 -0.05 -6.12 -8.32
C MET A 174 -1.52 -6.50 -8.42
N HIS A 175 -2.31 -6.36 -7.35
CA HIS A 175 -3.76 -6.54 -7.39
C HIS A 175 -4.43 -5.51 -8.31
N SER A 176 -4.06 -4.23 -8.21
CA SER A 176 -4.51 -3.16 -9.11
C SER A 176 -4.16 -3.46 -10.56
N MET A 177 -2.90 -3.86 -10.82
CA MET A 177 -2.37 -4.23 -12.12
C MET A 177 -3.10 -5.45 -12.71
N SER A 178 -3.22 -6.53 -11.96
CA SER A 178 -3.91 -7.75 -12.40
C SER A 178 -5.36 -7.48 -12.74
N ARG A 179 -6.07 -6.72 -11.90
CA ARG A 179 -7.45 -6.35 -12.16
C ARG A 179 -7.58 -5.52 -13.43
N TRP A 180 -6.69 -4.57 -13.64
CA TRP A 180 -6.71 -3.73 -14.83
C TRP A 180 -6.49 -4.55 -16.10
N LEU A 181 -5.50 -5.44 -16.10
CA LEU A 181 -5.25 -6.36 -17.22
C LEU A 181 -6.46 -7.23 -17.49
N CYS A 182 -7.04 -7.88 -16.48
CA CYS A 182 -8.23 -8.74 -16.65
C CYS A 182 -9.49 -7.98 -17.10
N ASP A 183 -9.61 -6.69 -16.76
CA ASP A 183 -10.77 -5.87 -17.14
C ASP A 183 -10.61 -5.23 -18.55
N THR A 184 -9.39 -5.08 -19.06
CA THR A 184 -9.10 -4.31 -20.29
C THR A 184 -8.57 -5.17 -21.43
N THR A 185 -8.02 -6.34 -21.15
CA THR A 185 -7.46 -7.24 -22.16
C THR A 185 -7.97 -8.66 -21.98
N THR A 186 -8.05 -9.42 -23.07
CA THR A 186 -8.53 -10.82 -23.05
C THR A 186 -7.40 -11.84 -23.05
N ASP A 187 -6.15 -11.43 -23.23
CA ASP A 187 -5.02 -12.32 -23.50
C ASP A 187 -3.76 -12.00 -22.66
N SER A 188 -3.93 -11.35 -21.51
CA SER A 188 -2.83 -11.03 -20.61
C SER A 188 -2.19 -12.29 -20.03
N ASP A 189 -0.87 -12.43 -20.20
CA ASP A 189 -0.10 -13.53 -19.64
C ASP A 189 0.52 -13.12 -18.30
N ILE A 190 -0.09 -13.58 -17.21
CA ILE A 190 0.25 -13.23 -15.84
C ILE A 190 0.67 -14.47 -15.06
N ALA A 191 1.90 -14.50 -14.58
CA ALA A 191 2.33 -15.39 -13.51
C ALA A 191 2.38 -14.58 -12.21
N PHE A 192 1.65 -15.03 -11.21
CA PHE A 192 1.55 -14.34 -9.92
C PHE A 192 2.03 -15.28 -8.81
N VAL A 193 3.02 -14.84 -8.02
CA VAL A 193 3.48 -15.56 -6.83
C VAL A 193 3.38 -14.63 -5.62
N HIS A 194 2.43 -14.91 -4.73
CA HIS A 194 2.25 -14.16 -3.49
C HIS A 194 2.75 -14.93 -2.29
N SER A 195 3.64 -14.31 -1.52
CA SER A 195 4.20 -14.87 -0.29
C SER A 195 3.43 -14.37 0.94
N ALA A 196 2.89 -15.29 1.74
CA ALA A 196 2.19 -15.01 2.98
C ALA A 196 2.75 -15.86 4.13
N LYS A 197 2.43 -15.50 5.38
CA LYS A 197 2.84 -16.32 6.53
C LYS A 197 2.01 -17.58 6.61
N THR A 198 0.69 -17.41 6.57
CA THR A 198 -0.32 -18.47 6.62
C THR A 198 -1.38 -18.19 5.55
N VAL A 199 -2.33 -19.10 5.39
CA VAL A 199 -3.50 -18.95 4.52
C VAL A 199 -4.34 -17.72 4.92
N ASP A 200 -4.51 -17.48 6.24
CA ASP A 200 -5.32 -16.38 6.76
C ASP A 200 -4.68 -15.00 6.55
N ASP A 201 -3.38 -14.98 6.19
CA ASP A 201 -2.64 -13.75 5.84
C ASP A 201 -2.71 -13.40 4.35
N ILE A 202 -3.37 -14.24 3.51
CA ILE A 202 -3.48 -13.98 2.08
C ILE A 202 -4.51 -12.88 1.83
N MET A 203 -4.01 -11.72 1.43
CA MET A 203 -4.85 -10.58 1.06
C MET A 203 -5.46 -10.81 -0.32
N PHE A 204 -6.70 -10.35 -0.52
CA PHE A 204 -7.42 -10.43 -1.81
C PHE A 204 -7.63 -11.85 -2.37
N ALA A 205 -7.53 -12.91 -1.54
CA ALA A 205 -7.59 -14.30 -1.98
C ALA A 205 -8.76 -14.59 -2.94
N ASN A 206 -9.99 -14.23 -2.55
CA ASN A 206 -11.19 -14.45 -3.39
C ASN A 206 -11.16 -13.63 -4.70
N SER A 207 -10.65 -12.40 -4.64
CA SER A 207 -10.54 -11.53 -5.82
C SER A 207 -9.53 -12.07 -6.81
N MET A 208 -8.36 -12.53 -6.33
CA MET A 208 -7.29 -13.11 -7.14
C MET A 208 -7.74 -14.43 -7.78
N ALA A 209 -8.33 -15.31 -7.00
CA ALA A 209 -8.88 -16.57 -7.51
C ALA A 209 -9.97 -16.36 -8.57
N SER A 210 -10.88 -15.39 -8.34
CA SER A 210 -11.91 -15.02 -9.33
C SER A 210 -11.33 -14.45 -10.63
N MET A 211 -10.20 -13.74 -10.59
CA MET A 211 -9.50 -13.30 -11.79
C MET A 211 -8.83 -14.46 -12.50
N ALA A 212 -8.10 -15.30 -11.77
CA ALA A 212 -7.40 -16.47 -12.32
C ALA A 212 -8.36 -17.44 -13.00
N SER A 213 -9.51 -17.75 -12.37
CA SER A 213 -10.50 -18.69 -12.94
C SER A 213 -11.14 -18.23 -14.26
N ARG A 214 -11.09 -16.93 -14.57
CA ARG A 214 -11.66 -16.35 -15.80
C ARG A 214 -10.63 -16.00 -16.86
N SER A 215 -9.35 -16.01 -16.51
CA SER A 215 -8.25 -15.62 -17.39
C SER A 215 -7.32 -16.81 -17.63
N PRO A 216 -7.40 -17.51 -18.79
CA PRO A 216 -6.69 -18.79 -19.03
C PRO A 216 -5.16 -18.70 -18.88
N LYS A 217 -4.57 -17.51 -19.06
CA LYS A 217 -3.14 -17.25 -18.92
C LYS A 217 -2.77 -16.58 -17.59
N PHE A 218 -3.70 -16.58 -16.60
CA PHE A 218 -3.41 -16.09 -15.27
C PHE A 218 -3.02 -17.25 -14.34
N ASN A 219 -1.75 -17.50 -14.20
CA ASN A 219 -1.20 -18.50 -13.30
C ASN A 219 -1.00 -17.91 -11.90
N LEU A 220 -1.89 -18.25 -10.96
CA LEU A 220 -1.88 -17.80 -9.57
C LEU A 220 -1.19 -18.81 -8.67
N ASN A 221 -0.19 -18.36 -7.90
CA ASN A 221 0.58 -19.20 -7.00
C ASN A 221 0.79 -18.54 -5.64
N TYR A 222 0.90 -19.35 -4.59
CA TYR A 222 1.21 -18.89 -3.24
C TYR A 222 2.45 -19.58 -2.67
N MET A 223 3.25 -18.79 -1.92
CA MET A 223 4.33 -19.29 -1.07
C MET A 223 3.94 -19.05 0.39
N LEU A 224 3.77 -20.11 1.17
CA LEU A 224 3.39 -20.03 2.58
C LEU A 224 4.58 -20.35 3.47
N LYS A 225 4.77 -19.55 4.53
CA LYS A 225 5.86 -19.77 5.48
C LYS A 225 5.66 -21.07 6.27
N SER A 226 4.41 -21.40 6.62
CA SER A 226 4.02 -22.63 7.31
C SER A 226 2.89 -23.34 6.57
N ASP A 227 2.76 -24.64 6.81
CA ASP A 227 1.80 -25.52 6.14
C ASP A 227 0.45 -25.66 6.88
N ASP A 228 0.29 -24.94 8.00
CA ASP A 228 -0.83 -25.12 8.96
C ASP A 228 -2.20 -24.84 8.36
N ASN A 229 -2.62 -25.15 7.28
CA ASN A 229 -3.94 -25.04 6.62
C ASN A 229 -3.84 -24.93 5.09
N SER A 230 -2.69 -25.25 4.49
CA SER A 230 -2.51 -25.20 3.04
C SER A 230 -3.54 -26.07 2.29
N GLN A 231 -4.00 -27.17 2.90
CA GLN A 231 -5.03 -28.04 2.32
C GLN A 231 -6.34 -27.28 2.05
N ILE A 232 -6.72 -26.32 2.90
CA ILE A 232 -7.94 -25.51 2.71
C ILE A 232 -7.90 -24.69 1.41
N LEU A 233 -6.71 -24.20 1.02
CA LEU A 233 -6.56 -23.47 -0.23
C LEU A 233 -6.57 -24.40 -1.44
N ILE A 234 -5.90 -25.55 -1.33
CA ILE A 234 -5.87 -26.57 -2.39
C ILE A 234 -7.29 -27.03 -2.70
N ASP A 235 -8.09 -27.32 -1.66
CA ASP A 235 -9.48 -27.75 -1.82
C ASP A 235 -10.41 -26.67 -2.39
N LYS A 236 -10.07 -25.40 -2.20
CA LYS A 236 -10.87 -24.27 -2.72
C LYS A 236 -10.46 -23.81 -4.13
N HIS A 237 -9.24 -24.08 -4.53
CA HIS A 237 -8.63 -23.52 -5.76
C HIS A 237 -7.71 -24.56 -6.42
N GLU A 238 -8.31 -25.55 -7.07
CA GLU A 238 -7.60 -26.70 -7.72
C GLU A 238 -6.52 -26.25 -8.72
N ASP A 239 -6.69 -25.10 -9.37
CA ASP A 239 -5.76 -24.55 -10.36
C ASP A 239 -4.66 -23.66 -9.76
N THR A 240 -4.55 -23.55 -8.42
CA THR A 240 -3.57 -22.69 -7.76
C THR A 240 -2.34 -23.48 -7.35
N GLY A 241 -1.16 -23.01 -7.74
CA GLY A 241 0.12 -23.61 -7.33
C GLY A 241 0.51 -23.20 -5.91
N PHE A 242 1.16 -24.11 -5.18
CA PHE A 242 1.62 -23.89 -3.81
C PHE A 242 3.06 -24.29 -3.60
N GLY A 243 3.76 -23.51 -2.79
CA GLY A 243 5.07 -23.81 -2.23
C GLY A 243 5.13 -23.49 -0.74
N ILE A 244 5.95 -24.20 0.00
CA ILE A 244 6.18 -23.98 1.43
C ILE A 244 7.58 -23.40 1.65
N GLY A 245 7.70 -22.48 2.58
CA GLY A 245 8.93 -21.78 2.90
C GLY A 245 9.09 -20.43 2.17
N ARG A 246 10.33 -19.95 2.13
CA ARG A 246 10.67 -18.73 1.35
C ARG A 246 10.79 -19.07 -0.13
N LEU A 247 10.45 -18.11 -0.98
CA LEU A 247 10.69 -18.22 -2.42
C LEU A 247 12.19 -18.46 -2.67
N ASN A 248 12.49 -19.48 -3.44
CA ASN A 248 13.83 -19.83 -3.90
C ASN A 248 13.78 -20.23 -5.37
N LEU A 249 14.95 -20.41 -6.01
CA LEU A 249 15.03 -20.69 -7.43
C LEU A 249 14.30 -21.98 -7.83
N ALA A 250 14.40 -23.03 -7.05
CA ALA A 250 13.72 -24.31 -7.34
C ALA A 250 12.19 -24.16 -7.31
N SER A 251 11.65 -23.43 -6.31
CA SER A 251 10.22 -23.15 -6.23
C SER A 251 9.77 -22.19 -7.34
N LEU A 252 10.58 -21.18 -7.68
CA LEU A 252 10.28 -20.26 -8.79
C LEU A 252 10.19 -21.01 -10.13
N ILE A 253 11.17 -21.84 -10.45
CA ILE A 253 11.18 -22.67 -11.67
C ILE A 253 9.97 -23.61 -11.70
N LYS A 254 9.62 -24.22 -10.57
CA LYS A 254 8.46 -25.10 -10.48
C LYS A 254 7.15 -24.37 -10.74
N LEU A 255 6.95 -23.19 -10.13
CA LEU A 255 5.72 -22.41 -10.21
C LEU A 255 5.61 -21.59 -11.50
N VAL A 256 6.73 -21.11 -12.03
CA VAL A 256 6.83 -20.27 -13.21
C VAL A 256 8.02 -20.72 -14.08
N PRO A 257 7.88 -21.79 -14.85
CA PRO A 257 8.99 -22.36 -15.63
C PRO A 257 9.61 -21.40 -16.64
N ASP A 258 8.81 -20.46 -17.17
CA ASP A 258 9.23 -19.45 -18.15
C ASP A 258 9.58 -18.09 -17.53
N TYR A 259 9.95 -18.04 -16.24
CA TYR A 259 10.22 -16.80 -15.50
C TYR A 259 11.24 -15.89 -16.18
N GLN A 260 12.22 -16.45 -16.90
CA GLN A 260 13.24 -15.69 -17.63
C GLN A 260 12.70 -14.92 -18.84
N GLN A 261 11.49 -15.24 -19.30
CA GLN A 261 10.84 -14.57 -20.45
C GLN A 261 9.87 -13.47 -20.01
N ARG A 262 9.82 -13.15 -18.70
CA ARG A 262 8.79 -12.29 -18.10
C ARG A 262 9.38 -10.99 -17.59
N THR A 263 8.64 -9.90 -17.72
CA THR A 263 8.95 -8.67 -17.00
C THR A 263 8.50 -8.82 -15.55
N VAL A 264 9.45 -8.66 -14.64
CA VAL A 264 9.27 -8.90 -13.20
C VAL A 264 8.89 -7.62 -12.48
N PHE A 265 7.85 -7.69 -11.67
CA PHE A 265 7.44 -6.67 -10.72
C PHE A 265 7.52 -7.24 -9.31
N VAL A 266 8.29 -6.58 -8.44
CA VAL A 266 8.51 -7.04 -7.05
C VAL A 266 8.07 -5.97 -6.07
N CYS A 267 7.27 -6.33 -5.06
CA CYS A 267 6.94 -5.47 -3.95
C CYS A 267 6.69 -6.28 -2.67
N GLY A 268 7.19 -5.78 -1.55
CA GLY A 268 7.06 -6.43 -0.25
C GLY A 268 8.02 -5.84 0.79
N PRO A 269 8.23 -6.52 1.91
CA PRO A 269 9.24 -6.16 2.89
C PRO A 269 10.64 -6.08 2.25
N GLU A 270 11.49 -5.18 2.75
CA GLU A 270 12.84 -4.95 2.20
C GLU A 270 13.66 -6.24 2.08
N SER A 271 13.64 -7.07 3.13
CA SER A 271 14.34 -8.36 3.11
C SER A 271 13.83 -9.31 2.02
N TYR A 272 12.51 -9.31 1.74
CA TYR A 272 11.94 -10.10 0.66
C TYR A 272 12.40 -9.61 -0.71
N MET A 273 12.37 -8.30 -0.93
CA MET A 273 12.79 -7.71 -2.22
C MET A 273 14.28 -7.95 -2.46
N SER A 274 15.11 -7.81 -1.43
CA SER A 274 16.55 -8.12 -1.50
C SER A 274 16.81 -9.60 -1.80
N ASP A 275 16.10 -10.52 -1.12
CA ASP A 275 16.22 -11.96 -1.37
C ASP A 275 15.83 -12.31 -2.82
N VAL A 276 14.73 -11.74 -3.34
CA VAL A 276 14.26 -11.95 -4.72
C VAL A 276 15.25 -11.38 -5.73
N LYS A 277 15.78 -10.19 -5.49
CA LYS A 277 16.78 -9.56 -6.37
C LYS A 277 18.03 -10.43 -6.47
N LEU A 278 18.62 -10.84 -5.33
CA LEU A 278 19.78 -11.72 -5.29
C LEU A 278 19.53 -13.07 -5.95
N LEU A 279 18.33 -13.62 -5.78
CA LEU A 279 17.91 -14.87 -6.41
C LEU A 279 17.92 -14.76 -7.94
N LEU A 280 17.35 -13.70 -8.47
CA LEU A 280 17.28 -13.46 -9.93
C LEU A 280 18.66 -13.12 -10.53
N GLU A 281 19.47 -12.31 -9.83
CA GLU A 281 20.86 -12.04 -10.24
C GLU A 281 21.70 -13.33 -10.29
N ALA A 282 21.58 -14.20 -9.27
CA ALA A 282 22.27 -15.50 -9.25
C ALA A 282 21.76 -16.48 -10.30
N ALA A 283 20.53 -16.32 -10.77
CA ALA A 283 19.92 -17.08 -11.85
C ALA A 283 20.20 -16.50 -13.25
N GLU A 284 21.10 -15.50 -13.36
CA GLU A 284 21.44 -14.81 -14.61
C GLU A 284 20.22 -14.23 -15.33
N PHE A 285 19.23 -13.74 -14.56
CA PHE A 285 18.05 -13.08 -15.11
C PHE A 285 18.43 -11.72 -15.72
N ASP A 286 17.76 -11.34 -16.82
CA ASP A 286 17.93 -10.01 -17.40
C ASP A 286 17.37 -8.93 -16.46
N MET A 287 18.23 -8.31 -15.67
CA MET A 287 17.87 -7.29 -14.69
C MET A 287 17.29 -5.99 -15.30
N SER A 288 17.35 -5.80 -16.61
CA SER A 288 16.63 -4.71 -17.29
C SER A 288 15.10 -4.93 -17.26
N GLN A 289 14.66 -6.17 -17.09
CA GLN A 289 13.25 -6.56 -16.93
C GLN A 289 12.80 -6.63 -15.46
N PHE A 290 13.65 -6.22 -14.51
CA PHE A 290 13.37 -6.25 -13.07
C PHE A 290 12.92 -4.88 -12.57
N ASN A 291 11.71 -4.82 -12.04
CA ASN A 291 11.10 -3.61 -11.50
C ASN A 291 10.67 -3.85 -10.04
N GLN A 292 10.98 -2.91 -9.15
CA GLN A 292 10.61 -3.03 -7.74
C GLN A 292 10.07 -1.73 -7.16
N GLU A 293 9.17 -1.86 -6.19
CA GLU A 293 8.66 -0.75 -5.38
C GLU A 293 8.81 -1.06 -3.89
N SER A 294 9.39 -0.10 -3.13
CA SER A 294 9.52 -0.18 -1.67
C SER A 294 8.55 0.78 -0.98
N PHE A 295 7.86 0.31 0.05
CA PHE A 295 6.95 1.14 0.85
C PHE A 295 7.64 1.97 1.95
N GLY A 296 8.96 1.98 1.99
CA GLY A 296 9.78 2.93 2.75
C GLY A 296 9.52 3.00 4.26
N ALA A 297 9.08 1.91 4.89
CA ALA A 297 8.95 1.85 6.35
C ALA A 297 10.27 1.50 7.06
N SER A 298 11.29 1.06 6.33
CA SER A 298 12.50 0.46 6.89
C SER A 298 13.74 1.33 6.84
N SER A 299 13.68 2.53 6.24
CA SER A 299 14.86 3.40 6.25
C SER A 299 15.31 3.85 7.66
N ALA A 300 14.42 3.82 8.67
CA ALA A 300 14.83 4.07 10.05
C ALA A 300 15.47 2.84 10.74
N MET A 301 15.15 1.60 10.31
CA MET A 301 15.78 0.39 10.86
C MET A 301 16.88 -0.18 9.94
N GLY A 302 16.74 -0.07 8.62
CA GLY A 302 17.78 -0.47 7.67
C GLY A 302 19.01 0.43 7.68
N LEU A 303 18.84 1.73 7.97
CA LEU A 303 19.95 2.66 8.21
C LEU A 303 20.74 2.30 9.47
N LYS A 304 20.12 1.68 10.51
CA LYS A 304 20.86 1.17 11.65
C LYS A 304 21.73 -0.07 11.30
N ALA A 305 21.27 -0.93 10.43
CA ALA A 305 22.05 -2.11 10.01
C ALA A 305 23.12 -1.80 8.95
N ALA A 306 22.89 -0.80 8.08
CA ALA A 306 23.91 -0.30 7.14
C ALA A 306 24.93 0.66 7.81
N MET A 307 24.64 1.16 9.00
CA MET A 307 25.56 2.00 9.78
C MET A 307 26.69 1.19 10.46
N GLU A 308 26.65 -0.13 10.47
CA GLU A 308 27.72 -0.99 11.01
C GLU A 308 28.83 -1.30 9.99
N SER A 309 28.70 -0.90 8.72
CA SER A 309 29.74 -1.03 7.71
C SER A 309 30.29 0.33 7.29
N ASN A 310 31.34 0.79 7.97
CA ASN A 310 32.15 2.00 7.79
C ASN A 310 31.44 3.33 8.17
N PRO A 311 31.69 3.89 9.35
CA PRO A 311 31.32 5.26 9.67
C PRO A 311 32.25 6.22 8.90
N SER A 312 31.77 6.89 7.87
CA SER A 312 32.43 8.11 7.43
C SER A 312 32.27 9.15 8.54
N THR A 313 33.34 9.48 9.19
CA THR A 313 33.41 10.44 10.30
C THR A 313 33.33 11.91 9.83
N GLU A 314 33.15 12.13 8.53
CA GLU A 314 33.03 13.47 7.97
C GLU A 314 31.69 14.08 8.30
N GLN A 315 31.71 15.20 9.01
CA GLN A 315 30.53 16.01 9.28
C GLN A 315 30.52 17.22 8.36
N PHE A 316 29.37 17.46 7.75
CA PHE A 316 29.13 18.63 6.92
C PHE A 316 27.99 19.46 7.53
N MET A 317 27.92 20.72 7.14
CA MET A 317 26.92 21.65 7.66
C MET A 317 25.81 21.86 6.59
N LEU A 318 24.58 21.56 6.99
CA LEU A 318 23.37 21.90 6.23
C LEU A 318 22.82 23.23 6.72
N SER A 319 22.76 24.25 5.84
CA SER A 319 22.24 25.58 6.16
C SER A 319 20.87 25.76 5.49
N ILE A 320 19.86 26.15 6.29
CA ILE A 320 18.49 26.43 5.82
C ILE A 320 18.01 27.72 6.51
N GLY A 321 17.90 28.81 5.77
CA GLY A 321 17.69 30.13 6.36
C GLY A 321 18.80 30.45 7.36
N ASP A 322 18.43 30.75 8.60
CA ASP A 322 19.39 31.03 9.69
C ASP A 322 19.82 29.79 10.50
N LYS A 323 19.26 28.62 10.17
CA LYS A 323 19.58 27.36 10.85
C LYS A 323 20.79 26.68 10.24
N GLN A 324 21.65 26.19 11.09
CA GLN A 324 22.79 25.35 10.73
C GLN A 324 22.66 24.00 11.43
N ILE A 325 22.68 22.93 10.66
CA ILE A 325 22.36 21.58 11.09
C ILE A 325 23.56 20.69 10.72
N PRO A 326 24.29 20.14 11.71
CA PRO A 326 25.38 19.20 11.42
C PRO A 326 24.79 17.87 10.92
N LEU A 327 25.28 17.37 9.80
CA LEU A 327 24.93 16.07 9.22
C LEU A 327 26.19 15.24 8.99
N THR A 328 26.10 13.95 9.26
CA THR A 328 27.11 13.00 8.80
C THR A 328 26.85 12.62 7.34
N GLY A 329 27.89 12.25 6.58
CA GLY A 329 27.78 11.88 5.17
C GLY A 329 26.81 10.71 4.89
N ASN A 330 26.35 9.99 5.92
CA ASN A 330 25.38 8.90 5.80
C ASN A 330 23.91 9.34 5.99
N GLN A 331 23.67 10.53 6.53
CA GLN A 331 22.33 11.06 6.76
C GLN A 331 21.78 11.72 5.49
N SER A 332 20.50 11.56 5.25
CA SER A 332 19.81 12.27 4.16
C SER A 332 19.55 13.74 4.54
N LEU A 333 19.34 14.59 3.54
CA LEU A 333 18.86 15.96 3.78
C LEU A 333 17.57 15.97 4.59
N LEU A 334 16.68 15.00 4.35
CA LEU A 334 15.41 14.86 5.07
C LEU A 334 15.64 14.64 6.56
N ASP A 335 16.59 13.78 6.95
CA ASP A 335 16.91 13.51 8.35
C ASP A 335 17.35 14.81 9.08
N GLY A 336 18.16 15.65 8.41
CA GLY A 336 18.56 16.94 8.93
C GLY A 336 17.41 17.92 9.07
N ILE A 337 16.58 18.04 8.05
CA ILE A 337 15.42 18.95 8.05
C ILE A 337 14.44 18.58 9.17
N GLU A 338 14.14 17.28 9.32
CA GLU A 338 13.26 16.78 10.38
C GLU A 338 13.85 16.93 11.77
N SER A 339 15.16 16.67 11.95
CA SER A 339 15.83 16.87 13.26
C SER A 339 15.77 18.31 13.73
N ALA A 340 15.80 19.26 12.78
CA ALA A 340 15.69 20.70 13.06
C ALA A 340 14.22 21.17 13.18
N LYS A 341 13.25 20.25 13.09
CA LYS A 341 11.80 20.53 13.12
C LYS A 341 11.38 21.58 12.09
N LEU A 342 11.99 21.53 10.90
CA LEU A 342 11.61 22.38 9.78
C LEU A 342 10.49 21.75 8.97
N PRO A 343 9.57 22.55 8.41
CA PRO A 343 8.44 22.03 7.66
C PRO A 343 8.89 21.43 6.32
N ILE A 344 8.76 20.13 6.16
CA ILE A 344 8.98 19.43 4.89
C ILE A 344 7.94 18.30 4.75
N ILE A 345 7.45 18.10 3.54
CA ILE A 345 6.56 17.00 3.26
C ILE A 345 7.41 15.77 2.92
N ALA A 346 7.37 14.75 3.77
CA ALA A 346 8.07 13.48 3.56
C ALA A 346 7.06 12.34 3.45
N ALA A 347 6.59 12.05 2.23
CA ALA A 347 5.54 11.06 2.00
C ALA A 347 6.09 9.64 1.78
N CYS A 348 6.78 9.38 0.65
CA CYS A 348 7.29 8.05 0.31
C CYS A 348 8.63 7.70 0.95
N ARG A 349 9.48 8.69 1.28
CA ARG A 349 10.84 8.57 1.80
C ARG A 349 11.79 7.72 0.95
N SER A 350 11.43 7.44 -0.30
CA SER A 350 12.18 6.59 -1.24
C SER A 350 12.60 7.34 -2.53
N GLY A 351 12.36 8.65 -2.59
CA GLY A 351 12.79 9.47 -3.73
C GLY A 351 11.91 9.33 -4.98
N VAL A 352 10.65 8.89 -4.85
CA VAL A 352 9.78 8.64 -6.01
C VAL A 352 8.55 9.55 -6.10
N CYS A 353 8.09 10.15 -4.98
CA CYS A 353 6.83 10.93 -4.98
C CYS A 353 7.02 12.43 -5.22
N GLY A 354 8.24 12.97 -5.14
CA GLY A 354 8.50 14.40 -5.31
C GLY A 354 8.09 15.29 -4.13
N ALA A 355 7.45 14.75 -3.09
CA ALA A 355 6.89 15.55 -1.99
C ALA A 355 7.94 16.29 -1.16
N CYS A 356 9.16 15.73 -1.03
CA CYS A 356 10.26 16.31 -0.28
C CYS A 356 11.23 17.11 -1.17
N LYS A 357 10.74 17.69 -2.25
CA LYS A 357 11.53 18.51 -3.17
C LYS A 357 12.05 19.76 -2.46
N CYS A 358 13.36 20.03 -2.59
CA CYS A 358 14.03 21.24 -2.13
C CYS A 358 15.13 21.61 -3.12
N GLN A 359 15.60 22.86 -3.06
CA GLN A 359 16.62 23.36 -3.98
C GLN A 359 17.97 23.51 -3.28
N VAL A 360 19.01 22.91 -3.85
CA VAL A 360 20.40 23.13 -3.43
C VAL A 360 20.91 24.43 -4.06
N VAL A 361 21.17 25.43 -3.21
CA VAL A 361 21.68 26.74 -3.63
C VAL A 361 23.19 26.74 -3.74
N SER A 362 23.86 26.00 -2.86
CA SER A 362 25.32 25.83 -2.89
C SER A 362 25.74 24.54 -2.21
N GLY A 363 26.91 24.06 -2.55
CA GLY A 363 27.48 22.80 -2.05
C GLY A 363 27.25 21.63 -3.01
N THR A 364 27.72 20.45 -2.62
CA THR A 364 27.64 19.22 -3.42
C THR A 364 26.82 18.16 -2.69
N THR A 365 26.04 17.44 -3.46
CA THR A 365 25.14 16.40 -2.96
C THR A 365 25.18 15.17 -3.86
N GLU A 366 24.90 14.02 -3.29
CA GLU A 366 24.70 12.75 -3.98
C GLU A 366 23.27 12.29 -3.82
N SER A 367 22.56 12.12 -4.93
CA SER A 367 21.17 11.68 -4.93
C SER A 367 21.05 10.26 -5.48
N SER A 368 20.47 9.34 -4.70
CA SER A 368 20.18 7.97 -5.12
C SER A 368 18.94 7.87 -6.02
N SER A 369 18.10 8.90 -6.05
CA SER A 369 16.92 8.98 -6.91
C SER A 369 16.65 10.42 -7.34
N LYS A 370 16.33 10.60 -8.62
CA LYS A 370 15.89 11.87 -9.23
C LYS A 370 14.54 11.70 -9.95
N MET A 371 13.83 10.62 -9.72
CA MET A 371 12.73 10.11 -10.54
C MET A 371 11.51 11.03 -10.60
N ALA A 372 11.24 11.79 -9.55
CA ALA A 372 10.13 12.74 -9.51
C ALA A 372 10.54 14.17 -9.85
N LEU A 373 11.70 14.35 -10.49
CA LEU A 373 12.21 15.66 -10.93
C LEU A 373 12.25 15.72 -12.44
N THR A 374 11.85 16.87 -13.02
CA THR A 374 12.04 17.12 -14.45
C THR A 374 13.51 17.46 -14.74
N ALA A 375 13.89 17.42 -16.02
CA ALA A 375 15.24 17.80 -16.45
C ALA A 375 15.55 19.27 -16.09
N GLU A 376 14.56 20.16 -16.22
CA GLU A 376 14.67 21.57 -15.86
C GLU A 376 14.86 21.76 -14.37
N GLU A 377 14.14 21.00 -13.54
CA GLU A 377 14.28 21.04 -12.07
C GLU A 377 15.66 20.53 -11.64
N ILE A 378 16.16 19.45 -12.26
CA ILE A 378 17.51 18.94 -11.97
C ILE A 378 18.56 19.99 -12.34
N ALA A 379 18.42 20.64 -13.52
CA ALA A 379 19.32 21.69 -13.96
C ALA A 379 19.26 22.94 -13.05
N ALA A 380 18.10 23.22 -12.45
CA ALA A 380 17.90 24.29 -11.48
C ALA A 380 18.37 23.94 -10.06
N GLY A 381 18.94 22.73 -9.84
CA GLY A 381 19.47 22.31 -8.53
C GLY A 381 18.45 21.74 -7.58
N PHE A 382 17.25 21.37 -8.05
CA PHE A 382 16.28 20.67 -7.20
C PHE A 382 16.70 19.23 -6.94
N VAL A 383 16.47 18.81 -5.71
CA VAL A 383 16.74 17.44 -5.23
C VAL A 383 15.56 16.94 -4.40
N LEU A 384 15.51 15.63 -4.20
CA LEU A 384 14.55 15.00 -3.28
C LEU A 384 15.25 14.74 -1.94
N ALA A 385 14.87 15.46 -0.90
CA ALA A 385 15.56 15.45 0.39
C ALA A 385 15.71 14.04 0.99
N CYS A 386 14.73 13.17 0.79
CA CYS A 386 14.74 11.81 1.33
C CYS A 386 15.72 10.85 0.64
N SER A 387 16.18 11.17 -0.57
CA SER A 387 17.10 10.34 -1.36
C SER A 387 18.42 11.04 -1.64
N THR A 388 18.70 12.15 -0.97
CA THR A 388 19.90 12.97 -1.21
C THR A 388 20.73 13.12 0.06
N LYS A 389 22.02 12.85 -0.04
CA LYS A 389 23.03 13.03 1.01
C LYS A 389 23.93 14.21 0.67
N ILE A 390 24.54 14.81 1.70
CA ILE A 390 25.52 15.88 1.51
C ILE A 390 26.93 15.31 1.42
N THR A 391 27.74 15.85 0.50
CA THR A 391 29.15 15.52 0.33
C THR A 391 30.06 16.73 0.56
N SER A 392 29.47 17.86 0.91
CA SER A 392 30.13 19.09 1.38
C SER A 392 29.16 19.90 2.24
N ASN A 393 29.58 21.07 2.74
CA ASN A 393 28.64 22.02 3.32
C ASN A 393 27.62 22.47 2.27
N VAL A 394 26.31 22.34 2.60
CA VAL A 394 25.22 22.60 1.67
C VAL A 394 24.30 23.68 2.19
N ARG A 395 23.82 24.55 1.32
CA ARG A 395 22.76 25.51 1.57
C ARG A 395 21.52 25.14 0.77
N LEU A 396 20.38 24.99 1.45
CA LEU A 396 19.08 24.72 0.83
C LEU A 396 18.16 25.94 0.87
N GLN A 397 17.32 26.01 -0.15
CA GLN A 397 16.09 26.76 -0.19
C GLN A 397 14.90 25.79 -0.20
N MET A 398 13.95 26.03 0.72
CA MET A 398 12.75 25.21 0.88
C MET A 398 11.53 25.97 0.38
#